data_e84fc827949feb09c5e8cbc5fa757278
#
_entry.id   e84fc827949feb09c5e8cbc5fa757278
#
_cell.length_a   1.000
_cell.length_b   1.000
_cell.length_c   1.000
_cell.angle_alpha   90.00
_cell.angle_beta   90.00
_cell.angle_gamma   90.00
#
_symmetry.space_group_name_H-M   'P 1'
#
loop_
_entity.id
_entity.type
_entity.pdbx_description
1 polymer ?
#
loop_
_entity_poly.entity_id
_entity_poly.type
_entity_poly.pdbx_seq_one_letter_code
_entity_poly.pdbx_strand_id
1 'polypeptide(L)'
;MSTNNILSPASGEPIIVPSQDVILGIYYMTRDKVNARGEGSVFSNTDEVHRAYHAQQVDLHARVKVRVEEQTTSAGGETASKKTLHDTTVGRTLLYAIVPKALPFSVVNKAMDKKSISNLINDCYRRCGLKDTVIFADQLMYAGFAHSTASGASIGVEDFVIPNSKQRIIAEAEAEVAEIESQYASGLVTQGEKYNKVVDIWLRANDLVARSMMDGISKETVVNRD
;
A
#
# COMPACT_ATOMS: atom_id res chain seq x y z
N MET A 1 -16.61 10.08 -19.95
CA MET A 1 -16.01 8.83 -20.52
C MET A 1 -15.22 8.04 -19.49
N SER A 2 -14.38 8.65 -18.67
CA SER A 2 -13.59 7.96 -17.62
C SER A 2 -14.46 7.25 -16.57
N THR A 3 -15.60 7.80 -16.21
CA THR A 3 -16.51 7.24 -15.18
C THR A 3 -17.13 5.90 -15.55
N ASN A 4 -17.15 5.53 -16.84
CA ASN A 4 -17.69 4.26 -17.30
C ASN A 4 -16.61 3.21 -17.56
N ASN A 5 -15.33 3.60 -17.56
CA ASN A 5 -14.20 2.73 -17.86
C ASN A 5 -13.44 2.36 -16.58
N ILE A 6 -14.06 1.55 -15.73
CA ILE A 6 -13.55 1.13 -14.43
C ILE A 6 -12.55 -0.01 -14.54
N LEU A 7 -12.86 -1.00 -15.41
CA LEU A 7 -12.04 -2.18 -15.61
C LEU A 7 -11.38 -2.17 -16.98
N SER A 8 -10.13 -2.63 -17.05
CA SER A 8 -9.43 -2.85 -18.32
C SER A 8 -10.10 -3.98 -19.10
N PRO A 9 -10.49 -3.78 -20.35
CA PRO A 9 -11.04 -4.86 -21.17
C PRO A 9 -9.99 -5.94 -21.50
N ALA A 10 -8.70 -5.62 -21.39
CA ALA A 10 -7.62 -6.56 -21.68
C ALA A 10 -7.30 -7.50 -20.50
N SER A 11 -7.30 -6.97 -19.26
CA SER A 11 -6.89 -7.72 -18.06
C SER A 11 -8.01 -7.94 -17.04
N GLY A 12 -9.11 -7.19 -17.14
CA GLY A 12 -10.18 -7.20 -16.13
C GLY A 12 -9.78 -6.53 -14.81
N GLU A 13 -8.60 -5.89 -14.74
CA GLU A 13 -8.15 -5.18 -13.56
C GLU A 13 -8.70 -3.75 -13.53
N PRO A 14 -8.90 -3.16 -12.32
CA PRO A 14 -9.35 -1.78 -12.21
C PRO A 14 -8.35 -0.81 -12.84
N ILE A 15 -8.84 0.11 -13.68
CA ILE A 15 -8.04 1.20 -14.26
C ILE A 15 -7.96 2.38 -13.29
N ILE A 16 -9.02 2.62 -12.52
CA ILE A 16 -9.15 3.75 -11.58
C ILE A 16 -8.42 3.49 -10.25
N VAL A 17 -7.28 2.81 -10.28
CA VAL A 17 -6.45 2.61 -9.08
C VAL A 17 -5.67 3.89 -8.80
N PRO A 18 -5.77 4.43 -7.58
CA PRO A 18 -4.98 5.59 -7.19
C PRO A 18 -3.48 5.29 -7.21
N SER A 19 -2.68 6.33 -7.35
CA SER A 19 -1.22 6.27 -7.39
C SER A 19 -0.59 7.40 -6.56
N GLN A 20 0.72 7.37 -6.40
CA GLN A 20 1.52 8.44 -5.81
C GLN A 20 1.00 8.88 -4.42
N ASP A 21 0.67 10.15 -4.26
CA ASP A 21 0.30 10.78 -2.99
C ASP A 21 -0.96 10.20 -2.36
N VAL A 22 -1.92 9.75 -3.18
CA VAL A 22 -3.14 9.12 -2.66
C VAL A 22 -2.82 7.82 -1.92
N ILE A 23 -1.95 6.98 -2.52
CA ILE A 23 -1.50 5.74 -1.86
C ILE A 23 -0.70 6.06 -0.60
N LEU A 24 0.21 7.04 -0.68
CA LEU A 24 1.00 7.46 0.47
C LEU A 24 0.10 7.87 1.64
N GLY A 25 -0.91 8.71 1.37
CA GLY A 25 -1.84 9.19 2.40
C GLY A 25 -2.68 8.06 3.01
N ILE A 26 -3.22 7.16 2.18
CA ILE A 26 -3.99 6.01 2.69
C ILE A 26 -3.09 5.02 3.46
N TYR A 27 -1.87 4.77 2.98
CA TYR A 27 -0.91 3.94 3.70
C TYR A 27 -0.54 4.56 5.04
N TYR A 28 -0.21 5.85 5.08
CA TYR A 28 0.06 6.60 6.30
C TYR A 28 -1.12 6.50 7.28
N MET A 29 -2.34 6.74 6.83
CA MET A 29 -3.56 6.69 7.63
C MET A 29 -3.79 5.30 8.27
N THR A 30 -3.46 4.23 7.56
CA THR A 30 -3.76 2.85 7.98
C THR A 30 -2.64 2.14 8.73
N ARG A 31 -1.48 2.79 8.89
CA ARG A 31 -0.39 2.28 9.73
C ARG A 31 -0.79 2.30 11.21
N ASP A 32 -0.15 1.45 11.99
CA ASP A 32 -0.25 1.45 13.43
C ASP A 32 1.06 1.96 14.06
N LYS A 33 0.95 2.56 15.24
CA LYS A 33 2.07 3.03 16.04
C LYS A 33 1.87 2.57 17.48
N VAL A 34 2.90 2.00 18.04
CA VAL A 34 2.92 1.58 19.46
C VAL A 34 3.08 2.81 20.35
N ASN A 35 2.44 2.81 21.50
CA ASN A 35 2.43 3.92 22.47
C ASN A 35 1.89 5.24 21.90
N ALA A 36 0.95 5.16 20.95
CA ALA A 36 0.24 6.34 20.47
C ALA A 36 -0.79 6.80 21.51
N ARG A 37 -1.04 8.13 21.53
CA ARG A 37 -2.02 8.70 22.46
C ARG A 37 -3.41 8.09 22.22
N GLY A 38 -4.04 7.61 23.30
CA GLY A 38 -5.34 6.95 23.27
C GLY A 38 -5.30 5.47 22.92
N GLU A 39 -4.11 4.84 22.90
CA GLU A 39 -3.99 3.40 22.68
C GLU A 39 -4.78 2.61 23.74
N GLY A 40 -5.46 1.53 23.32
CA GLY A 40 -6.29 0.70 24.18
C GLY A 40 -7.70 1.22 24.44
N SER A 41 -8.06 2.39 23.95
CA SER A 41 -9.40 2.94 24.08
C SER A 41 -10.44 2.06 23.38
N VAL A 42 -11.64 2.00 23.97
CA VAL A 42 -12.77 1.20 23.45
C VAL A 42 -13.90 2.14 23.05
N PHE A 43 -14.38 2.04 21.82
CA PHE A 43 -15.42 2.87 21.26
C PHE A 43 -16.66 2.07 20.90
N SER A 44 -17.84 2.66 21.14
CA SER A 44 -19.13 2.01 20.90
C SER A 44 -19.56 2.01 19.43
N ASN A 45 -19.01 2.94 18.63
CA ASN A 45 -19.28 3.07 17.20
C ASN A 45 -18.18 3.89 16.48
N THR A 46 -18.25 3.93 15.16
CA THR A 46 -17.31 4.68 14.30
C THR A 46 -17.40 6.19 14.48
N ASP A 47 -18.59 6.72 14.80
CA ASP A 47 -18.82 8.18 14.99
C ASP A 47 -18.16 8.68 16.28
N GLU A 48 -18.09 7.83 17.29
CA GLU A 48 -17.39 8.15 18.53
C GLU A 48 -15.88 8.26 18.30
N VAL A 49 -15.30 7.37 17.49
CA VAL A 49 -13.89 7.46 17.07
C VAL A 49 -13.64 8.77 16.32
N HIS A 50 -14.52 9.12 15.40
CA HIS A 50 -14.43 10.37 14.64
C HIS A 50 -14.38 11.60 15.56
N ARG A 51 -15.30 11.66 16.53
CA ARG A 51 -15.35 12.76 17.52
C ARG A 51 -14.11 12.81 18.40
N ALA A 52 -13.65 11.65 18.89
CA ALA A 52 -12.44 11.56 19.72
C ALA A 52 -11.19 12.00 18.95
N TYR A 53 -11.10 11.64 17.67
CA TYR A 53 -10.00 12.06 16.80
C TYR A 53 -10.01 13.58 16.56
N HIS A 54 -11.16 14.17 16.21
CA HIS A 54 -11.29 15.61 16.03
C HIS A 54 -11.05 16.41 17.32
N ALA A 55 -11.41 15.83 18.47
CA ALA A 55 -11.11 16.40 19.78
C ALA A 55 -9.64 16.18 20.22
N GLN A 56 -8.81 15.59 19.35
CA GLN A 56 -7.40 15.27 19.62
C GLN A 56 -7.18 14.42 20.88
N GLN A 57 -8.14 13.62 21.28
CA GLN A 57 -8.03 12.70 22.40
C GLN A 57 -7.27 11.43 22.03
N VAL A 58 -7.32 11.03 20.75
CA VAL A 58 -6.65 9.86 20.20
C VAL A 58 -5.85 10.23 18.94
N ASP A 59 -4.73 9.57 18.75
CA ASP A 59 -3.91 9.73 17.54
C ASP A 59 -4.42 8.85 16.40
N LEU A 60 -4.16 9.26 15.16
CA LEU A 60 -4.56 8.55 13.95
C LEU A 60 -4.10 7.08 13.92
N HIS A 61 -2.89 6.82 14.44
CA HIS A 61 -2.23 5.51 14.42
C HIS A 61 -2.46 4.69 15.69
N ALA A 62 -3.25 5.22 16.65
CA ALA A 62 -3.52 4.53 17.92
C ALA A 62 -4.30 3.24 17.70
N ARG A 63 -3.86 2.16 18.36
CA ARG A 63 -4.57 0.88 18.39
C ARG A 63 -5.75 0.99 19.34
N VAL A 64 -6.95 0.73 18.83
CA VAL A 64 -8.20 0.90 19.54
C VAL A 64 -9.13 -0.29 19.30
N LYS A 65 -10.13 -0.45 20.15
CA LYS A 65 -11.20 -1.42 19.95
C LYS A 65 -12.48 -0.69 19.58
N VAL A 66 -13.05 -1.03 18.44
CA VAL A 66 -14.24 -0.35 17.92
C VAL A 66 -15.34 -1.37 17.63
N ARG A 67 -16.54 -1.04 18.05
CA ARG A 67 -17.72 -1.83 17.67
C ARG A 67 -18.21 -1.34 16.32
N VAL A 68 -18.05 -2.18 15.30
CA VAL A 68 -18.45 -1.89 13.92
C VAL A 68 -19.74 -2.63 13.61
N GLU A 69 -20.65 -1.95 12.92
CA GLU A 69 -21.87 -2.52 12.40
C GLU A 69 -21.66 -2.97 10.96
N GLU A 70 -21.66 -4.28 10.74
CA GLU A 70 -21.49 -4.90 9.43
C GLU A 70 -22.83 -5.40 8.91
N GLN A 71 -23.12 -5.12 7.65
CA GLN A 71 -24.28 -5.66 6.96
C GLN A 71 -23.89 -6.95 6.23
N THR A 72 -24.52 -8.04 6.61
CA THR A 72 -24.37 -9.33 5.94
C THR A 72 -25.64 -9.63 5.18
N THR A 73 -25.56 -9.68 3.86
CA THR A 73 -26.68 -10.11 3.03
C THR A 73 -26.65 -11.63 2.92
N SER A 74 -27.66 -12.30 3.43
CA SER A 74 -27.83 -13.75 3.31
C SER A 74 -28.19 -14.13 1.86
N ALA A 75 -27.94 -15.37 1.46
CA ALA A 75 -28.29 -15.90 0.14
C ALA A 75 -29.79 -15.76 -0.23
N GLY A 76 -30.64 -15.51 0.77
CA GLY A 76 -32.09 -15.24 0.62
C GLY A 76 -32.46 -13.77 0.46
N GLY A 77 -31.49 -12.83 0.36
CA GLY A 77 -31.76 -11.39 0.20
C GLY A 77 -32.07 -10.65 1.50
N GLU A 78 -32.08 -11.33 2.65
CA GLU A 78 -32.25 -10.68 3.94
C GLU A 78 -30.94 -10.04 4.40
N THR A 79 -30.99 -8.75 4.71
CA THR A 79 -29.85 -8.00 5.24
C THR A 79 -29.91 -8.03 6.78
N ALA A 80 -29.01 -8.78 7.38
CA ALA A 80 -28.82 -8.79 8.83
C ALA A 80 -27.67 -7.86 9.22
N SER A 81 -27.92 -6.97 10.18
CA SER A 81 -26.89 -6.12 10.77
C SER A 81 -26.33 -6.79 12.02
N LYS A 82 -25.01 -6.97 12.07
CA LYS A 82 -24.29 -7.54 13.19
C LYS A 82 -23.26 -6.55 13.72
N LYS A 83 -23.33 -6.25 15.02
CA LYS A 83 -22.33 -5.42 15.71
C LYS A 83 -21.24 -6.29 16.27
N THR A 84 -20.01 -6.13 15.79
CA THR A 84 -18.84 -6.90 16.22
C THR A 84 -17.75 -5.96 16.71
N LEU A 85 -17.07 -6.34 17.79
CA LEU A 85 -15.92 -5.60 18.32
C LEU A 85 -14.67 -6.04 17.57
N HIS A 86 -13.96 -5.07 17.00
CA HIS A 86 -12.73 -5.30 16.25
C HIS A 86 -11.55 -4.58 16.90
N ASP A 87 -10.40 -5.25 16.96
CA ASP A 87 -9.12 -4.61 17.21
C ASP A 87 -8.63 -3.94 15.93
N THR A 88 -8.40 -2.63 15.98
CA THR A 88 -8.11 -1.82 14.79
C THR A 88 -7.30 -0.57 15.16
N THR A 89 -7.15 0.36 14.21
CA THR A 89 -6.62 1.70 14.46
C THR A 89 -7.66 2.76 14.16
N VAL A 90 -7.47 3.94 14.74
CA VAL A 90 -8.32 5.10 14.47
C VAL A 90 -8.39 5.37 12.96
N GLY A 91 -7.25 5.40 12.27
CA GLY A 91 -7.20 5.66 10.83
C GLY A 91 -7.96 4.63 9.98
N ARG A 92 -7.87 3.32 10.30
CA ARG A 92 -8.64 2.29 9.59
C ARG A 92 -10.14 2.46 9.79
N THR A 93 -10.55 2.89 10.98
CA THR A 93 -11.96 3.19 11.28
C THR A 93 -12.43 4.40 10.47
N LEU A 94 -11.62 5.45 10.37
CA LEU A 94 -11.92 6.62 9.54
C LEU A 94 -11.99 6.26 8.05
N LEU A 95 -11.11 5.39 7.56
CA LEU A 95 -11.16 4.87 6.20
C LEU A 95 -12.46 4.09 5.95
N TYR A 96 -12.89 3.28 6.91
CA TYR A 96 -14.13 2.52 6.76
C TYR A 96 -15.38 3.41 6.65
N ALA A 97 -15.34 4.60 7.19
CA ALA A 97 -16.48 5.54 7.08
C ALA A 97 -16.80 5.97 5.63
N ILE A 98 -15.79 5.93 4.73
CA ILE A 98 -15.98 6.24 3.30
C ILE A 98 -16.21 4.98 2.45
N VAL A 99 -16.00 3.79 3.01
CA VAL A 99 -16.20 2.52 2.31
C VAL A 99 -17.70 2.17 2.24
N PRO A 100 -18.22 1.72 1.10
CA PRO A 100 -19.60 1.26 0.99
C PRO A 100 -19.95 0.16 2.00
N LYS A 101 -21.10 0.28 2.65
CA LYS A 101 -21.54 -0.64 3.73
C LYS A 101 -21.69 -2.11 3.33
N ALA A 102 -21.75 -2.40 2.03
CA ALA A 102 -21.78 -3.77 1.52
C ALA A 102 -20.42 -4.51 1.64
N LEU A 103 -19.35 -3.78 1.96
CA LEU A 103 -18.01 -4.35 2.17
C LEU A 103 -17.77 -4.61 3.66
N PRO A 104 -17.23 -5.78 4.04
CA PRO A 104 -16.92 -6.08 5.43
C PRO A 104 -15.73 -5.25 5.93
N PHE A 105 -15.70 -4.96 7.22
CA PHE A 105 -14.61 -4.19 7.85
C PHE A 105 -13.24 -4.85 7.69
N SER A 106 -13.20 -6.17 7.63
CA SER A 106 -11.96 -6.95 7.48
C SER A 106 -11.13 -6.59 6.25
N VAL A 107 -11.77 -6.06 5.18
CA VAL A 107 -11.06 -5.67 3.95
C VAL A 107 -10.15 -4.45 4.17
N VAL A 108 -10.54 -3.54 5.06
CA VAL A 108 -9.78 -2.31 5.39
C VAL A 108 -8.97 -2.42 6.68
N ASN A 109 -9.18 -3.47 7.49
CA ASN A 109 -8.50 -3.62 8.78
C ASN A 109 -7.07 -4.15 8.65
N LYS A 110 -6.28 -3.52 7.79
CA LYS A 110 -4.86 -3.79 7.56
C LYS A 110 -4.16 -2.54 7.04
N ALA A 111 -2.84 -2.53 7.02
CA ALA A 111 -2.10 -1.49 6.32
C ALA A 111 -2.40 -1.58 4.81
N MET A 112 -2.87 -0.47 4.23
CA MET A 112 -3.36 -0.42 2.85
C MET A 112 -2.23 -0.02 1.90
N ASP A 113 -1.57 -1.01 1.31
CA ASP A 113 -0.62 -0.83 0.22
C ASP A 113 -1.34 -0.72 -1.15
N LYS A 114 -0.60 -0.43 -2.21
CA LYS A 114 -1.14 -0.28 -3.57
C LYS A 114 -1.97 -1.48 -4.02
N LYS A 115 -1.49 -2.70 -3.71
CA LYS A 115 -2.17 -3.95 -4.08
C LYS A 115 -3.48 -4.13 -3.31
N SER A 116 -3.48 -3.82 -2.02
CA SER A 116 -4.67 -3.88 -1.18
C SER A 116 -5.73 -2.87 -1.60
N ILE A 117 -5.33 -1.67 -2.00
CA ILE A 117 -6.24 -0.64 -2.53
C ILE A 117 -6.84 -1.08 -3.87
N SER A 118 -6.04 -1.65 -4.77
CA SER A 118 -6.52 -2.20 -6.03
C SER A 118 -7.56 -3.30 -5.82
N ASN A 119 -7.28 -4.22 -4.90
CA ASN A 119 -8.22 -5.28 -4.53
C ASN A 119 -9.50 -4.71 -3.91
N LEU A 120 -9.39 -3.70 -3.04
CA LEU A 120 -10.54 -3.03 -2.43
C LEU A 120 -11.48 -2.41 -3.48
N ILE A 121 -10.91 -1.74 -4.49
CA ILE A 121 -11.68 -1.16 -5.60
C ILE A 121 -12.36 -2.25 -6.43
N ASN A 122 -11.66 -3.35 -6.71
CA ASN A 122 -12.22 -4.48 -7.44
C ASN A 122 -13.38 -5.14 -6.67
N ASP A 123 -13.21 -5.35 -5.37
CA ASP A 123 -14.26 -5.90 -4.50
C ASP A 123 -15.46 -4.95 -4.40
N CYS A 124 -15.22 -3.64 -4.34
CA CYS A 124 -16.25 -2.63 -4.38
C CYS A 124 -17.05 -2.70 -5.68
N TYR A 125 -16.37 -2.76 -6.83
CA TYR A 125 -17.02 -2.86 -8.13
C TYR A 125 -17.88 -4.12 -8.25
N ARG A 126 -17.38 -5.25 -7.80
CA ARG A 126 -18.10 -6.54 -7.87
C ARG A 126 -19.34 -6.60 -6.99
N ARG A 127 -19.30 -5.94 -5.82
CA ARG A 127 -20.39 -6.01 -4.83
C ARG A 127 -21.38 -4.85 -4.93
N CYS A 128 -20.88 -3.63 -5.18
CA CYS A 128 -21.67 -2.41 -5.14
C CYS A 128 -22.01 -1.86 -6.52
N GLY A 129 -21.34 -2.34 -7.59
CA GLY A 129 -21.55 -1.89 -8.95
C GLY A 129 -20.82 -0.59 -9.28
N LEU A 130 -21.05 -0.07 -10.50
CA LEU A 130 -20.31 1.01 -11.11
C LEU A 130 -20.41 2.33 -10.32
N LYS A 131 -21.63 2.76 -9.98
CA LYS A 131 -21.89 4.08 -9.39
C LYS A 131 -21.20 4.24 -8.03
N ASP A 132 -21.39 3.29 -7.14
CA ASP A 132 -20.84 3.33 -5.79
C ASP A 132 -19.32 3.23 -5.81
N THR A 133 -18.75 2.48 -6.77
CA THR A 133 -17.30 2.38 -6.95
C THR A 133 -16.70 3.71 -7.37
N VAL A 134 -17.32 4.46 -8.28
CA VAL A 134 -16.84 5.79 -8.70
C VAL A 134 -16.89 6.77 -7.53
N ILE A 135 -18.00 6.81 -6.79
CA ILE A 135 -18.14 7.67 -5.60
C ILE A 135 -17.09 7.33 -4.55
N PHE A 136 -16.90 6.03 -4.29
CA PHE A 136 -15.89 5.55 -3.35
C PHE A 136 -14.47 5.92 -3.79
N ALA A 137 -14.12 5.74 -5.07
CA ALA A 137 -12.81 6.10 -5.60
C ALA A 137 -12.52 7.60 -5.47
N ASP A 138 -13.53 8.45 -5.69
CA ASP A 138 -13.42 9.90 -5.52
C ASP A 138 -13.19 10.28 -4.06
N GLN A 139 -13.98 9.73 -3.14
CA GLN A 139 -13.80 9.94 -1.70
C GLN A 139 -12.44 9.44 -1.20
N LEU A 140 -11.99 8.29 -1.70
CA LEU A 140 -10.69 7.72 -1.38
C LEU A 140 -9.54 8.64 -1.84
N MET A 141 -9.67 9.24 -3.02
CA MET A 141 -8.71 10.20 -3.55
C MET A 141 -8.58 11.42 -2.63
N TYR A 142 -9.70 12.04 -2.24
CA TYR A 142 -9.66 13.20 -1.33
C TYR A 142 -9.11 12.84 0.05
N ALA A 143 -9.49 11.70 0.61
CA ALA A 143 -8.93 11.22 1.86
C ALA A 143 -7.41 10.99 1.76
N GLY A 144 -6.96 10.40 0.64
CA GLY A 144 -5.55 10.19 0.36
C GLY A 144 -4.77 11.49 0.32
N PHE A 145 -5.22 12.49 -0.42
CA PHE A 145 -4.58 13.81 -0.47
C PHE A 145 -4.54 14.51 0.89
N ALA A 146 -5.64 14.50 1.63
CA ALA A 146 -5.70 15.12 2.95
C ALA A 146 -4.69 14.49 3.93
N HIS A 147 -4.61 13.15 3.96
CA HIS A 147 -3.70 12.45 4.85
C HIS A 147 -2.25 12.46 4.36
N SER A 148 -2.00 12.54 3.05
CA SER A 148 -0.65 12.75 2.50
C SER A 148 -0.11 14.12 2.92
N THR A 149 -0.91 15.17 2.80
CA THR A 149 -0.54 16.51 3.27
C THR A 149 -0.30 16.53 4.78
N ALA A 150 -1.18 15.89 5.56
CA ALA A 150 -1.03 15.81 7.01
C ALA A 150 0.18 14.98 7.47
N SER A 151 0.65 14.04 6.66
CA SER A 151 1.82 13.21 6.98
C SER A 151 3.11 14.02 7.02
N GLY A 152 3.19 15.12 6.26
CA GLY A 152 4.40 15.93 6.12
C GLY A 152 5.59 15.15 5.53
N ALA A 153 5.35 14.01 4.85
CA ALA A 153 6.40 13.19 4.28
C ALA A 153 7.15 13.96 3.18
N SER A 154 8.44 14.05 3.33
CA SER A 154 9.35 14.67 2.36
C SER A 154 10.47 13.68 2.04
N ILE A 155 10.85 13.58 0.78
CA ILE A 155 11.92 12.71 0.32
C ILE A 155 12.94 13.54 -0.44
N GLY A 156 14.18 13.57 0.05
CA GLY A 156 15.31 14.21 -0.59
C GLY A 156 16.23 13.19 -1.27
N VAL A 157 17.11 13.66 -2.13
CA VAL A 157 18.13 12.80 -2.77
C VAL A 157 19.07 12.18 -1.73
N GLU A 158 19.31 12.87 -0.62
CA GLU A 158 20.18 12.43 0.47
C GLU A 158 19.60 11.24 1.26
N ASP A 159 18.29 11.02 1.20
CA ASP A 159 17.63 9.89 1.84
C ASP A 159 17.93 8.54 1.14
N PHE A 160 18.40 8.61 -0.12
CA PHE A 160 18.81 7.44 -0.89
C PHE A 160 20.28 7.09 -0.62
N VAL A 161 20.50 6.37 0.47
CA VAL A 161 21.85 5.94 0.85
C VAL A 161 22.35 4.84 -0.07
N ILE A 162 23.54 5.04 -0.67
CA ILE A 162 24.18 4.04 -1.52
C ILE A 162 24.58 2.83 -0.65
N PRO A 163 24.07 1.61 -0.95
CA PRO A 163 24.41 0.44 -0.15
C PRO A 163 25.87 0.03 -0.32
N ASN A 164 26.51 -0.37 0.77
CA ASN A 164 27.91 -0.84 0.76
C ASN A 164 28.14 -2.06 -0.15
N SER A 165 27.09 -2.85 -0.39
CA SER A 165 27.13 -4.02 -1.27
C SER A 165 27.17 -3.68 -2.77
N LYS A 166 26.91 -2.41 -3.16
CA LYS A 166 26.81 -2.02 -4.57
C LYS A 166 28.05 -2.37 -5.37
N GLN A 167 29.24 -2.04 -4.88
CA GLN A 167 30.48 -2.29 -5.60
C GLN A 167 30.75 -3.79 -5.81
N ARG A 168 30.44 -4.62 -4.80
CA ARG A 168 30.58 -6.08 -4.93
C ARG A 168 29.61 -6.64 -5.98
N ILE A 169 28.34 -6.20 -5.96
CA ILE A 169 27.33 -6.66 -6.93
C ILE A 169 27.72 -6.28 -8.37
N ILE A 170 28.25 -5.05 -8.54
CA ILE A 170 28.72 -4.60 -9.87
C ILE A 170 29.91 -5.41 -10.33
N ALA A 171 30.91 -5.65 -9.48
CA ALA A 171 32.10 -6.43 -9.84
C ALA A 171 31.76 -7.89 -10.21
N GLU A 172 30.81 -8.50 -9.51
CA GLU A 172 30.29 -9.83 -9.84
C GLU A 172 29.61 -9.83 -11.23
N ALA A 173 28.78 -8.82 -11.51
CA ALA A 173 28.12 -8.68 -12.81
C ALA A 173 29.11 -8.43 -13.95
N GLU A 174 30.13 -7.57 -13.74
CA GLU A 174 31.18 -7.31 -14.73
C GLU A 174 31.99 -8.59 -15.03
N ALA A 175 32.28 -9.40 -14.03
CA ALA A 175 32.97 -10.68 -14.22
C ALA A 175 32.13 -11.67 -15.08
N GLU A 176 30.82 -11.77 -14.80
CA GLU A 176 29.90 -12.58 -15.60
C GLU A 176 29.81 -12.06 -17.06
N VAL A 177 29.76 -10.74 -17.26
CA VAL A 177 29.76 -10.14 -18.61
C VAL A 177 31.04 -10.46 -19.35
N ALA A 178 32.23 -10.35 -18.72
CA ALA A 178 33.52 -10.67 -19.31
C ALA A 178 33.60 -12.15 -19.74
N GLU A 179 33.00 -13.05 -18.96
CA GLU A 179 32.91 -14.48 -19.34
C GLU A 179 32.06 -14.68 -20.61
N ILE A 180 30.90 -14.04 -20.70
CA ILE A 180 30.05 -14.07 -21.90
C ILE A 180 30.76 -13.48 -23.12
N GLU A 181 31.52 -12.40 -22.93
CA GLU A 181 32.33 -11.81 -24.01
C GLU A 181 33.43 -12.77 -24.51
N SER A 182 34.10 -13.49 -23.61
CA SER A 182 35.05 -14.51 -23.94
C SER A 182 34.42 -15.69 -24.72
N GLN A 183 33.23 -16.13 -24.30
CA GLN A 183 32.45 -17.15 -25.00
C GLN A 183 32.05 -16.71 -26.41
N TYR A 184 31.65 -15.44 -26.56
CA TYR A 184 31.37 -14.88 -27.88
C TYR A 184 32.62 -14.81 -28.79
N ALA A 185 33.74 -14.33 -28.24
CA ALA A 185 35.02 -14.30 -28.99
C ALA A 185 35.49 -15.69 -29.43
N SER A 186 35.15 -16.71 -28.65
CA SER A 186 35.44 -18.12 -28.97
C SER A 186 34.42 -18.75 -29.93
N GLY A 187 33.41 -18.02 -30.38
CA GLY A 187 32.36 -18.51 -31.28
C GLY A 187 31.35 -19.46 -30.65
N LEU A 188 31.32 -19.57 -29.32
CA LEU A 188 30.40 -20.45 -28.59
C LEU A 188 29.00 -19.90 -28.45
N VAL A 189 28.83 -18.57 -28.57
CA VAL A 189 27.55 -17.85 -28.43
C VAL A 189 27.33 -16.92 -29.62
N THR A 190 26.11 -16.79 -30.06
CA THR A 190 25.73 -15.83 -31.11
C THR A 190 25.63 -14.41 -30.56
N GLN A 191 25.67 -13.41 -31.44
CA GLN A 191 25.52 -11.99 -31.04
C GLN A 191 24.19 -11.72 -30.31
N GLY A 192 23.11 -12.34 -30.76
CA GLY A 192 21.79 -12.19 -30.11
C GLY A 192 21.75 -12.80 -28.71
N GLU A 193 22.36 -13.98 -28.54
CA GLU A 193 22.47 -14.63 -27.23
C GLU A 193 23.35 -13.83 -26.26
N LYS A 194 24.51 -13.30 -26.74
CA LYS A 194 25.36 -12.40 -25.96
C LYS A 194 24.54 -11.21 -25.45
N TYR A 195 23.82 -10.53 -26.35
CA TYR A 195 23.02 -9.36 -25.99
C TYR A 195 21.99 -9.68 -24.91
N ASN A 196 21.21 -10.74 -25.10
CA ASN A 196 20.18 -11.15 -24.12
C ASN A 196 20.78 -11.51 -22.78
N LYS A 197 21.87 -12.31 -22.74
CA LYS A 197 22.54 -12.69 -21.50
C LYS A 197 23.12 -11.47 -20.75
N VAL A 198 23.74 -10.52 -21.46
CA VAL A 198 24.27 -9.30 -20.84
C VAL A 198 23.16 -8.43 -20.26
N VAL A 199 22.04 -8.28 -20.98
CA VAL A 199 20.86 -7.57 -20.46
C VAL A 199 20.32 -8.24 -19.20
N ASP A 200 20.18 -9.55 -19.17
CA ASP A 200 19.69 -10.30 -18.00
C ASP A 200 20.63 -10.15 -16.78
N ILE A 201 21.95 -10.16 -16.99
CA ILE A 201 22.94 -9.94 -15.93
C ILE A 201 22.74 -8.54 -15.30
N TRP A 202 22.64 -7.50 -16.14
CA TRP A 202 22.47 -6.13 -15.64
C TRP A 202 21.09 -5.89 -15.00
N LEU A 203 20.03 -6.49 -15.51
CA LEU A 203 18.71 -6.43 -14.88
C LEU A 203 18.73 -7.05 -13.48
N ARG A 204 19.37 -8.23 -13.34
CA ARG A 204 19.54 -8.89 -12.05
C ARG A 204 20.39 -8.07 -11.08
N ALA A 205 21.50 -7.50 -11.55
CA ALA A 205 22.35 -6.64 -10.74
C ALA A 205 21.61 -5.38 -10.26
N ASN A 206 20.81 -4.75 -11.14
CA ASN A 206 19.98 -3.60 -10.79
C ASN A 206 18.95 -3.96 -9.69
N ASP A 207 18.26 -5.08 -9.83
CA ASP A 207 17.31 -5.57 -8.81
C ASP A 207 17.98 -5.84 -7.46
N LEU A 208 19.17 -6.42 -7.46
CA LEU A 208 19.91 -6.71 -6.23
C LEU A 208 20.34 -5.41 -5.52
N VAL A 209 20.84 -4.42 -6.27
CA VAL A 209 21.21 -3.10 -5.72
C VAL A 209 19.97 -2.40 -5.18
N ALA A 210 18.86 -2.39 -5.92
CA ALA A 210 17.62 -1.76 -5.49
C ALA A 210 17.07 -2.40 -4.20
N ARG A 211 17.06 -3.72 -4.10
CA ARG A 211 16.65 -4.43 -2.87
C ARG A 211 17.56 -4.10 -1.70
N SER A 212 18.88 -4.10 -1.89
CA SER A 212 19.84 -3.78 -0.85
C SER A 212 19.68 -2.34 -0.34
N MET A 213 19.39 -1.40 -1.23
CA MET A 213 19.10 0.00 -0.89
C MET A 213 17.81 0.09 -0.08
N MET A 214 16.72 -0.55 -0.53
CA MET A 214 15.42 -0.53 0.17
C MET A 214 15.51 -1.19 1.55
N ASP A 215 16.26 -2.27 1.69
CA ASP A 215 16.52 -2.90 2.98
C ASP A 215 17.31 -1.98 3.94
N GLY A 216 18.21 -1.17 3.41
CA GLY A 216 18.94 -0.17 4.18
C GLY A 216 18.06 0.97 4.66
N ILE A 217 17.22 1.50 3.77
CA ILE A 217 16.29 2.62 4.09
C ILE A 217 15.19 2.16 5.05
N SER A 218 14.73 0.91 4.96
CA SER A 218 13.66 0.38 5.81
C SER A 218 14.07 0.15 7.27
N LYS A 219 15.37 0.19 7.57
CA LYS A 219 15.92 -0.07 8.92
C LYS A 219 16.66 1.16 9.42
N GLU A 220 16.01 1.93 10.26
CA GLU A 220 16.64 3.03 10.97
C GLU A 220 17.14 2.55 12.33
N THR A 221 18.43 2.76 12.61
CA THR A 221 19.00 2.51 13.93
C THR A 221 18.85 3.78 14.76
N VAL A 222 17.85 3.78 15.64
CA VAL A 222 17.67 4.88 16.61
C VAL A 222 18.71 4.72 17.71
N VAL A 223 19.69 5.61 17.74
CA VAL A 223 20.60 5.73 18.87
C VAL A 223 19.87 6.52 19.95
N ASN A 224 19.45 5.83 21.04
CA ASN A 224 18.97 6.52 22.22
C ASN A 224 20.11 7.41 22.73
N ARG A 225 19.91 8.71 22.67
CA ARG A 225 20.75 9.67 23.40
C ARG A 225 20.12 9.79 24.79
N ASP A 226 20.62 8.98 25.73
CA ASP A 226 20.44 9.22 27.17
C ASP A 226 21.16 10.46 27.60
#